data_9ea61f047b77019c5dcc95bbce216a41
#
_entry.id   9ea61f047b77019c5dcc95bbce216a41
#
_cell.length_a   1.000
_cell.length_b   1.000
_cell.length_c   1.000
_cell.angle_alpha   90.00
_cell.angle_beta   90.00
_cell.angle_gamma   90.00
#
_symmetry.space_group_name_H-M   'P 1'
#
loop_
_entity.id
_entity.type
_entity.pdbx_description
1 polymer ?
#
loop_
_entity_poly.entity_id
_entity_poly.type
_entity_poly.pdbx_seq_one_letter_code
_entity_poly.pdbx_strand_id
1 'polypeptide(L)'
;MLNRLHGEETNCYRLFHGAVEGFPGCSIDRYGDILLIQTWREPLEPQTLDLISSEIGQALGCHLQPVWNHRAPSRLGGRPSFNDWQDPGPFSECIGRELGIRYDVCPRHGGADPLLFLDFRVGRRRIRAAAAHSVLNLFAYTCGAGIASALAGAHEVWNVDFSAGALAVGTRNANLNDITVGQDFRLIREDVFPVIRQCAGLPLGGRLSRKRRQPLTVPRRFFDLIVLDPPRWAKSAFGTVDVMRDYASLFKPAVLATRPSGAILATNNVAAVNADDWVNTMVRCAKKTGRSIRSVEILEPEPDFPSPDGRPATKIAWLIVD
;
A
#
# COMPACT_ATOMS: atom_id res chain seq x y z
N MET A 1 17.78 14.38 -3.22
CA MET A 1 16.78 13.30 -3.24
C MET A 1 17.28 12.11 -4.07
N LEU A 2 17.44 12.22 -5.38
CA LEU A 2 17.77 11.09 -6.26
C LEU A 2 19.04 10.33 -5.87
N ASN A 3 20.13 11.01 -5.50
CA ASN A 3 21.37 10.35 -5.05
C ASN A 3 21.15 9.41 -3.85
N ARG A 4 20.25 9.80 -2.92
CA ARG A 4 19.88 8.93 -1.79
C ARG A 4 19.12 7.71 -2.28
N LEU A 5 18.08 7.91 -3.09
CA LEU A 5 17.27 6.82 -3.62
C LEU A 5 18.08 5.81 -4.43
N HIS A 6 18.97 6.31 -5.30
CA HIS A 6 19.85 5.45 -6.09
C HIS A 6 20.85 4.71 -5.19
N GLY A 7 21.40 5.38 -4.16
CA GLY A 7 22.29 4.74 -3.18
C GLY A 7 21.57 3.67 -2.33
N GLU A 8 20.25 3.74 -2.19
CA GLU A 8 19.39 2.74 -1.54
C GLU A 8 18.85 1.68 -2.53
N GLU A 9 19.41 1.58 -3.74
CA GLU A 9 18.91 0.72 -4.81
C GLU A 9 17.41 0.93 -5.10
N THR A 10 16.98 2.18 -5.18
CA THR A 10 15.59 2.56 -5.46
C THR A 10 15.50 3.20 -6.83
N ASN A 11 14.72 2.61 -7.74
CA ASN A 11 14.36 3.13 -9.06
C ASN A 11 12.82 3.22 -9.27
N CYS A 12 12.07 3.17 -8.16
CA CYS A 12 10.63 3.41 -8.12
C CYS A 12 10.37 4.64 -7.26
N TYR A 13 10.09 5.80 -7.89
CA TYR A 13 9.91 7.08 -7.20
C TYR A 13 9.16 8.09 -8.07
N ARG A 14 8.61 9.11 -7.42
CA ARG A 14 7.93 10.22 -8.08
C ARG A 14 8.93 11.27 -8.54
N LEU A 15 8.82 11.66 -9.79
CA LEU A 15 9.64 12.73 -10.41
C LEU A 15 8.91 14.07 -10.43
N PHE A 16 7.59 14.04 -10.61
CA PHE A 16 6.76 15.24 -10.70
C PHE A 16 5.44 15.01 -9.96
N HIS A 17 5.17 15.83 -8.95
CA HIS A 17 3.98 15.71 -8.12
C HIS A 17 2.76 16.43 -8.74
N GLY A 18 3.01 17.41 -9.59
CA GLY A 18 2.02 18.22 -10.27
C GLY A 18 1.51 19.38 -9.42
N ALA A 19 0.81 19.11 -8.35
CA ALA A 19 0.23 20.18 -7.51
C ALA A 19 1.28 21.12 -6.92
N VAL A 20 2.44 20.60 -6.54
CA VAL A 20 3.53 21.38 -5.94
C VAL A 20 4.23 22.24 -6.97
N GLU A 21 4.35 21.73 -8.19
CA GLU A 21 4.98 22.44 -9.31
C GLU A 21 3.99 23.35 -10.08
N GLY A 22 2.76 23.53 -9.55
CA GLY A 22 1.77 24.43 -10.15
C GLY A 22 0.99 23.84 -11.33
N PHE A 23 1.11 22.54 -11.58
CA PHE A 23 0.38 21.84 -12.64
C PHE A 23 -0.48 20.70 -12.06
N PRO A 24 -1.54 21.00 -11.30
CA PRO A 24 -2.36 20.00 -10.64
C PRO A 24 -3.11 19.15 -11.66
N GLY A 25 -3.17 17.86 -11.41
CA GLY A 25 -3.83 16.89 -12.28
C GLY A 25 -2.87 16.12 -13.20
N CYS A 26 -1.56 16.25 -12.96
CA CYS A 26 -0.53 15.44 -13.60
C CYS A 26 0.40 14.85 -12.54
N SER A 27 0.92 13.66 -12.76
CA SER A 27 2.08 13.12 -12.05
C SER A 27 2.97 12.36 -13.01
N ILE A 28 4.27 12.33 -12.70
CA ILE A 28 5.26 11.58 -13.45
C ILE A 28 6.04 10.73 -12.45
N ASP A 29 5.99 9.43 -12.65
CA ASP A 29 6.59 8.45 -11.77
C ASP A 29 7.57 7.56 -12.57
N ARG A 30 8.69 7.18 -11.95
CA ARG A 30 9.57 6.13 -12.45
C ARG A 30 9.25 4.81 -11.77
N TYR A 31 9.13 3.74 -12.56
CA TYR A 31 8.99 2.36 -12.10
C TYR A 31 9.98 1.47 -12.86
N GLY A 32 11.18 1.27 -12.30
CA GLY A 32 12.24 0.56 -13.02
C GLY A 32 12.69 1.34 -14.25
N ASP A 33 12.45 0.75 -15.42
CA ASP A 33 12.74 1.35 -16.73
C ASP A 33 11.52 2.01 -17.39
N ILE A 34 10.43 2.15 -16.62
CA ILE A 34 9.18 2.78 -17.08
C ILE A 34 9.12 4.23 -16.58
N LEU A 35 8.76 5.14 -17.48
CA LEU A 35 8.33 6.49 -17.16
C LEU A 35 6.81 6.58 -17.27
N LEU A 36 6.13 6.55 -16.15
CA LEU A 36 4.67 6.61 -16.10
C LEU A 36 4.19 8.05 -15.95
N ILE A 37 3.56 8.59 -17.00
CA ILE A 37 2.90 9.89 -16.99
C ILE A 37 1.41 9.66 -16.77
N GLN A 38 0.82 10.30 -15.76
CA GLN A 38 -0.61 10.19 -15.48
C GLN A 38 -1.26 11.57 -15.46
N THR A 39 -2.39 11.72 -16.14
CA THR A 39 -3.17 12.97 -16.13
C THR A 39 -4.63 12.69 -15.75
N TRP A 40 -5.24 13.62 -14.96
CA TRP A 40 -6.62 13.48 -14.44
C TRP A 40 -7.57 14.59 -14.89
N ARG A 41 -7.03 15.72 -15.38
CA ARG A 41 -7.83 16.87 -15.81
C ARG A 41 -7.81 16.98 -17.31
N GLU A 42 -6.77 17.57 -17.84
CA GLU A 42 -6.58 17.75 -19.27
C GLU A 42 -5.59 16.72 -19.81
N PRO A 43 -5.82 16.20 -21.01
CA PRO A 43 -4.84 15.39 -21.71
C PRO A 43 -3.62 16.24 -22.08
N LEU A 44 -2.47 15.60 -22.26
CA LEU A 44 -1.28 16.25 -22.82
C LEU A 44 -1.19 16.00 -24.32
N GLU A 45 -0.68 16.98 -25.04
CA GLU A 45 -0.39 16.83 -26.45
C GLU A 45 0.80 15.87 -26.67
N PRO A 46 0.80 15.07 -27.76
CA PRO A 46 1.87 14.12 -28.05
C PRO A 46 3.28 14.75 -28.04
N GLN A 47 3.43 15.94 -28.59
CA GLN A 47 4.71 16.68 -28.60
C GLN A 47 5.20 17.02 -27.19
N THR A 48 4.28 17.34 -26.27
CA THR A 48 4.62 17.60 -24.86
C THR A 48 5.08 16.30 -24.16
N LEU A 49 4.42 15.19 -24.48
CA LEU A 49 4.80 13.88 -23.93
C LEU A 49 6.19 13.45 -24.41
N ASP A 50 6.49 13.67 -25.71
CA ASP A 50 7.80 13.37 -26.30
C ASP A 50 8.90 14.22 -25.67
N LEU A 51 8.64 15.51 -25.46
CA LEU A 51 9.56 16.42 -24.80
C LEU A 51 9.84 16.00 -23.35
N ILE A 52 8.80 15.73 -22.56
CA ILE A 52 8.92 15.27 -21.17
C ILE A 52 9.78 14.01 -21.12
N SER A 53 9.51 13.05 -21.98
CA SER A 53 10.20 11.76 -21.99
C SER A 53 11.69 11.92 -22.35
N SER A 54 12.01 12.76 -23.33
CA SER A 54 13.38 13.06 -23.75
C SER A 54 14.15 13.77 -22.65
N GLU A 55 13.60 14.84 -22.07
CA GLU A 55 14.26 15.65 -21.04
C GLU A 55 14.53 14.83 -19.77
N ILE A 56 13.55 14.02 -19.34
CA ILE A 56 13.73 13.16 -18.15
C ILE A 56 14.77 12.07 -18.43
N GLY A 57 14.71 11.42 -19.59
CA GLY A 57 15.70 10.40 -19.96
C GLY A 57 17.13 10.97 -19.98
N GLN A 58 17.30 12.16 -20.55
CA GLN A 58 18.59 12.87 -20.57
C GLN A 58 19.05 13.25 -19.16
N ALA A 59 18.17 13.82 -18.34
CA ALA A 59 18.49 14.22 -16.96
C ALA A 59 18.87 13.06 -16.05
N LEU A 60 18.25 11.88 -16.26
CA LEU A 60 18.56 10.66 -15.51
C LEU A 60 19.71 9.83 -16.11
N GLY A 61 20.16 10.18 -17.31
CA GLY A 61 21.21 9.44 -18.03
C GLY A 61 20.84 8.00 -18.36
N CYS A 62 19.54 7.71 -18.53
CA CYS A 62 19.04 6.37 -18.83
C CYS A 62 17.85 6.42 -19.79
N HIS A 63 17.68 5.36 -20.56
CA HIS A 63 16.50 5.18 -21.38
C HIS A 63 15.35 4.69 -20.51
N LEU A 64 14.22 5.40 -20.56
CA LEU A 64 12.97 5.00 -19.91
C LEU A 64 11.90 4.80 -20.99
N GLN A 65 11.13 3.73 -20.85
CA GLN A 65 9.97 3.48 -21.71
C GLN A 65 8.80 4.35 -21.24
N PRO A 66 8.36 5.34 -22.01
CA PRO A 66 7.28 6.20 -21.60
C PRO A 66 5.92 5.50 -21.73
N VAL A 67 5.06 5.72 -20.75
CA VAL A 67 3.68 5.25 -20.73
C VAL A 67 2.81 6.40 -20.26
N TRP A 68 1.81 6.76 -21.03
CA TRP A 68 0.85 7.78 -20.64
C TRP A 68 -0.53 7.20 -20.37
N ASN A 69 -1.08 7.47 -19.19
CA ASN A 69 -2.44 7.11 -18.80
C ASN A 69 -3.24 8.39 -18.53
N HIS A 70 -4.21 8.71 -19.41
CA HIS A 70 -5.18 9.76 -19.13
C HIS A 70 -6.38 9.17 -18.39
N ARG A 71 -6.63 9.67 -17.19
CA ARG A 71 -7.69 9.18 -16.29
C ARG A 71 -8.81 10.22 -16.17
N ALA A 72 -9.42 10.60 -17.28
CA ALA A 72 -10.56 11.51 -17.27
C ALA A 72 -11.66 11.00 -16.32
N PRO A 73 -12.32 11.88 -15.54
CA PRO A 73 -13.43 11.48 -14.69
C PRO A 73 -14.56 10.93 -15.56
N SER A 74 -14.75 9.63 -15.58
CA SER A 74 -15.92 9.05 -16.21
C SER A 74 -17.10 9.11 -15.25
N ARG A 75 -18.22 9.65 -15.67
CA ARG A 75 -19.51 9.65 -14.92
C ARG A 75 -20.02 8.24 -14.61
N LEU A 76 -19.42 7.21 -15.18
CA LEU A 76 -19.87 5.81 -15.13
C LEU A 76 -18.85 4.86 -14.49
N GLY A 77 -17.85 5.35 -13.74
CA GLY A 77 -16.83 4.47 -13.13
C GLY A 77 -15.98 3.74 -14.18
N GLY A 78 -15.77 4.35 -15.34
CA GLY A 78 -15.05 3.77 -16.46
C GLY A 78 -13.59 3.50 -16.12
N ARG A 79 -13.05 2.45 -16.75
CA ARG A 79 -11.62 2.14 -16.73
C ARG A 79 -10.84 3.34 -17.31
N PRO A 80 -9.59 3.57 -16.89
CA PRO A 80 -8.74 4.55 -17.54
C PRO A 80 -8.77 4.34 -19.05
N SER A 81 -9.02 5.41 -19.82
CA SER A 81 -8.82 5.33 -21.26
C SER A 81 -7.33 5.30 -21.51
N PHE A 82 -6.82 4.16 -21.93
CA PHE A 82 -5.49 4.06 -22.48
C PHE A 82 -5.54 4.65 -23.89
N ASN A 83 -4.62 5.54 -24.19
CA ASN A 83 -4.52 6.12 -25.51
C ASN A 83 -3.36 5.49 -26.29
N ASP A 84 -3.39 5.64 -27.60
CA ASP A 84 -2.48 4.99 -28.53
C ASP A 84 -1.09 5.67 -28.62
N TRP A 85 -0.83 6.73 -27.82
CA TRP A 85 0.48 7.38 -27.84
C TRP A 85 1.56 6.42 -27.38
N GLN A 86 2.46 6.05 -28.30
CA GLN A 86 3.57 5.13 -28.07
C GLN A 86 3.15 3.89 -27.23
N ASP A 87 1.99 3.28 -27.57
CA ASP A 87 1.54 2.11 -26.84
C ASP A 87 2.63 1.01 -26.92
N PRO A 88 3.28 0.67 -25.80
CA PRO A 88 4.35 -0.31 -25.80
C PRO A 88 3.84 -1.74 -25.98
N GLY A 89 2.54 -1.92 -26.16
CA GLY A 89 1.91 -3.24 -26.14
C GLY A 89 1.88 -3.85 -24.73
N PRO A 90 1.65 -5.15 -24.61
CA PRO A 90 1.66 -5.83 -23.33
C PRO A 90 3.07 -5.85 -22.70
N PHE A 91 3.16 -5.41 -21.46
CA PHE A 91 4.40 -5.52 -20.67
C PHE A 91 4.62 -6.98 -20.29
N SER A 92 5.73 -7.58 -20.71
CA SER A 92 6.04 -8.98 -20.42
C SER A 92 6.59 -9.17 -19.01
N GLU A 93 7.56 -8.37 -18.61
CA GLU A 93 8.13 -8.35 -17.27
C GLU A 93 8.72 -6.97 -16.97
N CYS A 94 8.17 -6.28 -15.97
CA CYS A 94 8.70 -5.02 -15.52
C CYS A 94 9.06 -5.15 -14.04
N ILE A 95 10.34 -5.03 -13.73
CA ILE A 95 10.84 -5.12 -12.38
C ILE A 95 11.29 -3.74 -11.91
N GLY A 96 10.64 -3.25 -10.87
CA GLY A 96 11.08 -2.10 -10.13
C GLY A 96 11.86 -2.49 -8.87
N ARG A 97 12.69 -1.57 -8.38
CA ARG A 97 13.39 -1.72 -7.10
C ARG A 97 13.06 -0.58 -6.17
N GLU A 98 12.84 -0.92 -4.90
CA GLU A 98 12.68 0.04 -3.83
C GLU A 98 13.35 -0.47 -2.57
N LEU A 99 14.30 0.28 -2.03
CA LEU A 99 15.10 -0.12 -0.86
C LEU A 99 15.82 -1.47 -1.05
N GLY A 100 16.29 -1.75 -2.26
CA GLY A 100 16.89 -3.03 -2.64
C GLY A 100 15.91 -4.17 -2.89
N ILE A 101 14.61 -3.98 -2.64
CA ILE A 101 13.56 -4.99 -2.84
C ILE A 101 13.06 -4.94 -4.28
N ARG A 102 12.94 -6.09 -4.91
CA ARG A 102 12.42 -6.24 -6.28
C ARG A 102 10.91 -6.41 -6.28
N TYR A 103 10.22 -5.70 -7.15
CA TYR A 103 8.76 -5.75 -7.31
C TYR A 103 8.38 -5.93 -8.78
N ASP A 104 7.40 -6.78 -9.03
CA ASP A 104 6.66 -6.81 -10.28
C ASP A 104 5.82 -5.54 -10.37
N VAL A 105 6.10 -4.71 -11.35
CA VAL A 105 5.41 -3.45 -11.60
C VAL A 105 4.78 -3.47 -12.98
N CYS A 106 3.59 -2.92 -13.12
CA CYS A 106 2.88 -2.90 -14.39
C CYS A 106 2.11 -1.58 -14.55
N PRO A 107 2.50 -0.71 -15.48
CA PRO A 107 1.85 0.59 -15.66
C PRO A 107 0.44 0.48 -16.25
N ARG A 108 0.11 -0.65 -16.87
CA ARG A 108 -1.19 -0.93 -17.48
C ARG A 108 -1.65 -2.36 -17.20
N HIS A 109 -2.56 -2.51 -16.26
CA HIS A 109 -3.26 -3.76 -15.97
C HIS A 109 -4.73 -3.47 -15.68
N GLY A 110 -5.51 -4.46 -15.24
CA GLY A 110 -6.94 -4.26 -14.92
C GLY A 110 -7.23 -3.35 -13.71
N GLY A 111 -6.20 -2.92 -12.98
CA GLY A 111 -6.26 -1.98 -11.86
C GLY A 111 -5.90 -0.55 -12.27
N ALA A 112 -5.86 0.33 -11.26
CA ALA A 112 -5.63 1.76 -11.46
C ALA A 112 -4.21 2.22 -11.08
N ASP A 113 -3.40 1.35 -10.51
CA ASP A 113 -2.05 1.62 -10.02
C ASP A 113 -1.03 0.67 -10.65
N PRO A 114 0.27 0.97 -10.58
CA PRO A 114 1.33 0.13 -11.16
C PRO A 114 1.78 -1.03 -10.27
N LEU A 115 0.92 -1.56 -9.40
CA LEU A 115 1.16 -2.68 -8.48
C LEU A 115 2.08 -2.37 -7.28
N LEU A 116 2.62 -1.16 -7.19
CA LEU A 116 3.42 -0.66 -6.08
C LEU A 116 3.04 0.78 -5.74
N PHE A 117 2.58 1.03 -4.52
CA PHE A 117 2.28 2.37 -4.02
C PHE A 117 3.55 3.04 -3.50
N LEU A 118 4.04 4.06 -4.21
CA LEU A 118 5.30 4.75 -3.89
C LEU A 118 5.23 5.58 -2.60
N ASP A 119 4.08 6.16 -2.31
CA ASP A 119 3.83 6.96 -1.11
C ASP A 119 3.89 6.13 0.19
N PHE A 120 3.75 4.81 0.09
CA PHE A 120 3.92 3.89 1.22
C PHE A 120 5.39 3.48 1.47
N ARG A 121 6.37 4.00 0.73
CA ARG A 121 7.81 3.68 0.92
C ARG A 121 8.27 3.96 2.34
N VAL A 122 7.88 5.08 2.92
CA VAL A 122 8.22 5.40 4.31
C VAL A 122 7.70 4.34 5.29
N GLY A 123 6.51 3.79 5.06
CA GLY A 123 5.96 2.68 5.83
C GLY A 123 6.81 1.41 5.70
N ARG A 124 7.20 1.02 4.47
CA ARG A 124 8.09 -0.13 4.23
C ARG A 124 9.47 0.06 4.85
N ARG A 125 10.02 1.28 4.81
CA ARG A 125 11.26 1.64 5.50
C ARG A 125 11.13 1.44 7.02
N ARG A 126 10.04 1.90 7.61
CA ARG A 126 9.77 1.78 9.04
C ARG A 126 9.59 0.31 9.47
N ILE A 127 8.92 -0.49 8.64
CA ILE A 127 8.76 -1.95 8.82
C ILE A 127 10.13 -2.63 8.86
N ARG A 128 11.00 -2.34 7.89
CA ARG A 128 12.36 -2.91 7.84
C ARG A 128 13.19 -2.55 9.07
N ALA A 129 13.11 -1.31 9.53
CA ALA A 129 13.83 -0.86 10.71
C ALA A 129 13.33 -1.50 12.01
N ALA A 130 12.08 -1.97 12.04
CA ALA A 130 11.51 -2.61 13.23
C ALA A 130 11.94 -4.07 13.39
N ALA A 131 12.30 -4.77 12.31
CA ALA A 131 12.73 -6.18 12.30
C ALA A 131 11.82 -7.09 13.16
N ALA A 132 10.51 -6.96 13.02
CA ALA A 132 9.52 -7.69 13.80
C ALA A 132 9.57 -9.19 13.50
N HIS A 133 9.48 -10.04 14.50
CA HIS A 133 9.57 -11.50 14.35
C HIS A 133 8.33 -12.10 13.69
N SER A 134 7.13 -11.63 14.05
CA SER A 134 5.85 -12.09 13.48
C SER A 134 5.02 -10.92 12.98
N VAL A 135 4.51 -11.02 11.75
CA VAL A 135 3.83 -9.92 11.07
C VAL A 135 2.49 -10.36 10.49
N LEU A 136 1.45 -9.57 10.75
CA LEU A 136 0.15 -9.69 10.09
C LEU A 136 -0.06 -8.49 9.18
N ASN A 137 0.01 -8.72 7.87
CA ASN A 137 -0.20 -7.72 6.84
C ASN A 137 -1.64 -7.81 6.32
N LEU A 138 -2.47 -6.85 6.68
CA LEU A 138 -3.88 -6.78 6.36
C LEU A 138 -4.12 -5.82 5.19
N PHE A 139 -4.99 -6.19 4.26
CA PHE A 139 -5.13 -5.54 2.95
C PHE A 139 -3.81 -5.60 2.19
N ALA A 140 -3.24 -6.79 2.16
CA ALA A 140 -1.85 -7.02 1.76
C ALA A 140 -1.56 -6.65 0.30
N TYR A 141 -2.58 -6.56 -0.55
CA TYR A 141 -2.47 -6.26 -1.97
C TYR A 141 -1.40 -7.13 -2.64
N THR A 142 -0.35 -6.55 -3.22
CA THR A 142 0.78 -7.25 -3.84
C THR A 142 1.87 -7.65 -2.82
N CYS A 143 1.55 -7.66 -1.54
CA CYS A 143 2.37 -8.08 -0.40
C CYS A 143 3.62 -7.23 -0.14
N GLY A 144 3.70 -6.00 -0.62
CA GLY A 144 4.90 -5.16 -0.49
C GLY A 144 5.38 -4.98 0.96
N ALA A 145 4.48 -4.77 1.92
CA ALA A 145 4.81 -4.70 3.34
C ALA A 145 5.27 -6.05 3.91
N GLY A 146 4.64 -7.14 3.48
CA GLY A 146 5.02 -8.50 3.88
C GLY A 146 6.40 -8.88 3.37
N ILE A 147 6.73 -8.56 2.11
CA ILE A 147 8.06 -8.76 1.53
C ILE A 147 9.12 -7.98 2.32
N ALA A 148 8.85 -6.69 2.59
CA ALA A 148 9.73 -5.85 3.39
C ALA A 148 9.98 -6.43 4.79
N SER A 149 8.95 -7.02 5.41
CA SER A 149 9.04 -7.69 6.71
C SER A 149 9.89 -8.95 6.65
N ALA A 150 9.68 -9.82 5.66
CA ALA A 150 10.42 -11.07 5.49
C ALA A 150 11.92 -10.79 5.28
N LEU A 151 12.25 -9.82 4.42
CA LEU A 151 13.64 -9.41 4.16
C LEU A 151 14.29 -8.66 5.34
N ALA A 152 13.50 -8.20 6.31
CA ALA A 152 13.99 -7.66 7.58
C ALA A 152 14.19 -8.75 8.66
N GLY A 153 13.99 -10.03 8.32
CA GLY A 153 14.20 -11.16 9.21
C GLY A 153 12.95 -11.63 9.95
N ALA A 154 11.75 -11.28 9.51
CA ALA A 154 10.54 -11.83 10.08
C ALA A 154 10.46 -13.34 9.83
N HIS A 155 10.25 -14.12 10.91
CA HIS A 155 10.13 -15.57 10.84
C HIS A 155 8.74 -16.02 10.43
N GLU A 156 7.73 -15.16 10.58
CA GLU A 156 6.38 -15.47 10.18
C GLU A 156 5.67 -14.22 9.66
N VAL A 157 5.18 -14.31 8.43
CA VAL A 157 4.44 -13.24 7.76
C VAL A 157 3.13 -13.79 7.22
N TRP A 158 2.01 -13.24 7.65
CA TRP A 158 0.69 -13.52 7.09
C TRP A 158 0.23 -12.35 6.24
N ASN A 159 0.07 -12.57 4.96
CA ASN A 159 -0.48 -11.59 4.03
C ASN A 159 -1.94 -11.93 3.75
N VAL A 160 -2.85 -11.06 4.14
CA VAL A 160 -4.30 -11.28 4.01
C VAL A 160 -4.88 -10.29 3.01
N ASP A 161 -5.45 -10.81 1.93
CA ASP A 161 -6.18 -10.02 0.94
C ASP A 161 -7.28 -10.87 0.29
N PHE A 162 -8.39 -10.24 -0.12
CA PHE A 162 -9.48 -10.95 -0.80
C PHE A 162 -9.20 -11.15 -2.30
N SER A 163 -8.31 -10.34 -2.89
CA SER A 163 -7.99 -10.34 -4.32
C SER A 163 -7.01 -11.45 -4.68
N ALA A 164 -7.49 -12.47 -5.40
CA ALA A 164 -6.62 -13.52 -5.93
C ALA A 164 -5.56 -12.98 -6.88
N GLY A 165 -5.91 -11.96 -7.71
CA GLY A 165 -4.98 -11.33 -8.64
C GLY A 165 -3.84 -10.60 -7.92
N ALA A 166 -4.17 -9.84 -6.86
CA ALA A 166 -3.17 -9.16 -6.05
C ALA A 166 -2.21 -10.15 -5.36
N LEU A 167 -2.75 -11.22 -4.75
CA LEU A 167 -1.93 -12.25 -4.12
C LEU A 167 -1.08 -13.04 -5.14
N ALA A 168 -1.54 -13.20 -6.38
CA ALA A 168 -0.71 -13.80 -7.44
C ALA A 168 0.50 -12.91 -7.77
N VAL A 169 0.32 -11.58 -7.80
CA VAL A 169 1.46 -10.64 -7.87
C VAL A 169 2.34 -10.76 -6.63
N GLY A 170 1.74 -10.88 -5.44
CA GLY A 170 2.45 -11.13 -4.18
C GLY A 170 3.34 -12.38 -4.23
N THR A 171 2.87 -13.46 -4.88
CA THR A 171 3.69 -14.66 -5.13
C THR A 171 4.89 -14.35 -6.03
N ARG A 172 4.70 -13.59 -7.12
CA ARG A 172 5.81 -13.19 -7.99
C ARG A 172 6.80 -12.30 -7.26
N ASN A 173 6.32 -11.36 -6.47
CA ASN A 173 7.17 -10.50 -5.63
C ASN A 173 7.97 -11.31 -4.60
N ALA A 174 7.39 -12.32 -3.98
CA ALA A 174 8.10 -13.24 -3.09
C ALA A 174 9.24 -13.96 -3.84
N ASN A 175 8.92 -14.55 -5.00
CA ASN A 175 9.89 -15.27 -5.84
C ASN A 175 11.03 -14.36 -6.33
N LEU A 176 10.72 -13.11 -6.73
CA LEU A 176 11.74 -12.12 -7.12
C LEU A 176 12.77 -11.83 -6.01
N ASN A 177 12.40 -12.05 -4.75
CA ASN A 177 13.22 -11.79 -3.57
C ASN A 177 13.63 -13.07 -2.83
N ASP A 178 13.59 -14.22 -3.50
CA ASP A 178 14.01 -15.52 -2.98
C ASP A 178 13.23 -15.93 -1.70
N ILE A 179 11.99 -15.45 -1.53
CA ILE A 179 11.10 -15.79 -0.42
C ILE A 179 10.19 -16.94 -0.83
N THR A 180 10.25 -18.05 -0.11
CA THR A 180 9.37 -19.20 -0.35
C THR A 180 8.00 -18.98 0.25
N VAL A 181 6.97 -18.97 -0.60
CA VAL A 181 5.57 -18.95 -0.14
C VAL A 181 5.23 -20.29 0.49
N GLY A 182 4.80 -20.29 1.75
CA GLY A 182 4.53 -21.51 2.51
C GLY A 182 4.14 -21.22 3.96
N GLN A 183 4.71 -21.96 4.89
CA GLN A 183 4.36 -21.88 6.29
C GLN A 183 4.81 -20.56 6.94
N ASP A 184 5.97 -20.06 6.58
CA ASP A 184 6.57 -18.87 7.18
C ASP A 184 6.16 -17.58 6.46
N PHE A 185 5.87 -17.65 5.16
CA PHE A 185 5.33 -16.55 4.37
C PHE A 185 4.01 -16.97 3.72
N ARG A 186 2.90 -16.64 4.36
CA ARG A 186 1.56 -17.09 3.96
C ARG A 186 0.85 -16.05 3.11
N LEU A 187 0.17 -16.54 2.09
CA LEU A 187 -0.79 -15.76 1.31
C LEU A 187 -2.20 -16.29 1.62
N ILE A 188 -2.98 -15.49 2.34
CA ILE A 188 -4.31 -15.87 2.84
C ILE A 188 -5.35 -15.12 2.02
N ARG A 189 -5.96 -15.81 1.06
CA ARG A 189 -7.06 -15.26 0.27
C ARG A 189 -8.34 -15.25 1.09
N GLU A 190 -8.58 -14.19 1.80
CA GLU A 190 -9.72 -14.05 2.69
C GLU A 190 -10.10 -12.59 2.92
N ASP A 191 -11.31 -12.36 3.39
CA ASP A 191 -11.72 -11.08 3.93
C ASP A 191 -10.95 -10.79 5.22
N VAL A 192 -10.41 -9.58 5.33
CA VAL A 192 -9.62 -9.12 6.47
C VAL A 192 -10.42 -9.15 7.78
N PHE A 193 -11.71 -8.80 7.75
CA PHE A 193 -12.52 -8.70 8.96
C PHE A 193 -12.64 -10.01 9.74
N PRO A 194 -13.04 -11.15 9.13
CA PRO A 194 -13.09 -12.42 9.86
C PRO A 194 -11.70 -12.88 10.32
N VAL A 195 -10.64 -12.62 9.56
CA VAL A 195 -9.29 -13.03 9.94
C VAL A 195 -8.83 -12.28 11.19
N ILE A 196 -8.86 -10.96 11.16
CA ILE A 196 -8.37 -10.15 12.30
C ILE A 196 -9.22 -10.39 13.56
N ARG A 197 -10.54 -10.59 13.42
CA ARG A 197 -11.40 -10.90 14.56
C ARG A 197 -11.05 -12.25 15.21
N GLN A 198 -10.78 -13.28 14.40
CA GLN A 198 -10.37 -14.59 14.91
C GLN A 198 -8.99 -14.53 15.57
N CYS A 199 -8.01 -13.86 14.95
CA CYS A 199 -6.71 -13.61 15.58
C CYS A 199 -6.86 -12.94 16.94
N ALA A 200 -7.77 -11.97 17.06
CA ALA A 200 -8.09 -11.28 18.31
C ALA A 200 -8.90 -12.13 19.33
N GLY A 201 -9.33 -13.33 18.98
CA GLY A 201 -10.20 -14.17 19.80
C GLY A 201 -11.64 -13.65 19.91
N LEU A 202 -12.08 -12.83 18.94
CA LEU A 202 -13.43 -12.27 18.91
C LEU A 202 -14.39 -13.13 18.06
N PRO A 203 -15.66 -13.23 18.44
CA PRO A 203 -16.64 -13.97 17.65
C PRO A 203 -16.88 -13.33 16.28
N LEU A 204 -17.17 -14.16 15.28
CA LEU A 204 -17.48 -13.71 13.90
C LEU A 204 -18.89 -13.11 13.84
N GLY A 205 -19.55 -12.56 14.63
CA GLY A 205 -20.88 -11.94 14.60
C GLY A 205 -21.91 -12.60 13.64
N GLY A 206 -23.19 -12.52 13.95
CA GLY A 206 -24.25 -13.32 13.30
C GLY A 206 -24.46 -13.12 11.78
N ARG A 207 -24.12 -11.96 11.22
CA ARG A 207 -24.15 -11.74 9.76
C ARG A 207 -22.97 -12.40 9.05
N LEU A 208 -21.82 -12.45 9.72
CA LEU A 208 -20.57 -13.04 9.20
C LEU A 208 -20.65 -14.58 9.14
N SER A 209 -21.30 -15.19 10.13
CA SER A 209 -21.43 -16.65 10.21
C SER A 209 -22.47 -17.25 9.26
N ARG A 210 -23.50 -16.49 8.87
CA ARG A 210 -24.63 -17.00 8.06
C ARG A 210 -24.36 -17.04 6.55
N LYS A 211 -23.41 -16.25 6.02
CA LYS A 211 -23.17 -16.11 4.57
C LYS A 211 -22.09 -17.06 4.03
N ARG A 212 -21.42 -17.83 4.87
CA ARG A 212 -20.33 -18.73 4.47
C ARG A 212 -20.71 -20.20 4.58
N ARG A 213 -20.48 -20.93 3.49
CA ARG A 213 -20.60 -22.41 3.48
C ARG A 213 -19.51 -23.08 4.33
N GLN A 214 -18.33 -22.48 4.40
CA GLN A 214 -17.21 -22.92 5.26
C GLN A 214 -16.41 -21.69 5.68
N PRO A 215 -16.52 -21.22 6.92
CA PRO A 215 -15.69 -20.14 7.42
C PRO A 215 -14.22 -20.60 7.52
N LEU A 216 -13.29 -19.78 7.05
CA LEU A 216 -11.89 -19.99 7.33
C LEU A 216 -11.71 -20.02 8.86
N THR A 217 -11.12 -21.09 9.37
CA THR A 217 -10.76 -21.17 10.79
C THR A 217 -9.35 -20.67 10.97
N VAL A 218 -9.22 -19.55 11.66
CA VAL A 218 -7.93 -18.93 11.99
C VAL A 218 -7.76 -19.01 13.52
N PRO A 219 -6.64 -19.55 14.02
CA PRO A 219 -6.40 -19.62 15.46
C PRO A 219 -6.23 -18.23 16.06
N ARG A 220 -6.59 -18.07 17.34
CA ARG A 220 -6.20 -16.89 18.10
C ARG A 220 -4.69 -16.75 18.10
N ARG A 221 -4.18 -15.58 17.74
CA ARG A 221 -2.75 -15.35 17.60
C ARG A 221 -2.39 -13.89 17.85
N PHE A 222 -1.22 -13.68 18.42
CA PHE A 222 -0.63 -12.37 18.63
C PHE A 222 0.55 -12.17 17.69
N PHE A 223 0.69 -10.94 17.16
CA PHE A 223 1.77 -10.54 16.28
C PHE A 223 2.60 -9.40 16.88
N ASP A 224 3.88 -9.37 16.54
CA ASP A 224 4.77 -8.29 16.95
C ASP A 224 4.51 -7.02 16.16
N LEU A 225 4.08 -7.19 14.88
CA LEU A 225 3.67 -6.09 14.02
C LEU A 225 2.37 -6.43 13.29
N ILE A 226 1.42 -5.51 13.29
CA ILE A 226 0.26 -5.54 12.41
C ILE A 226 0.34 -4.34 11.47
N VAL A 227 0.33 -4.61 10.16
CA VAL A 227 0.16 -3.60 9.12
C VAL A 227 -1.32 -3.52 8.79
N LEU A 228 -1.90 -2.34 8.93
CA LEU A 228 -3.32 -2.06 8.70
C LEU A 228 -3.44 -0.94 7.67
N ASP A 229 -3.50 -1.32 6.39
CA ASP A 229 -3.54 -0.42 5.23
C ASP A 229 -4.85 -0.53 4.43
N PRO A 230 -5.99 -0.14 5.03
CA PRO A 230 -7.29 -0.32 4.41
C PRO A 230 -7.51 0.67 3.26
N PRO A 231 -8.14 0.24 2.15
CA PRO A 231 -8.59 1.15 1.11
C PRO A 231 -9.72 2.04 1.65
N ARG A 232 -9.92 3.22 1.05
CA ARG A 232 -11.00 4.15 1.44
C ARG A 232 -12.36 3.46 1.55
N TRP A 233 -12.65 2.53 0.65
CA TRP A 233 -13.85 1.72 0.61
C TRP A 233 -13.47 0.25 0.55
N ALA A 234 -13.58 -0.45 1.65
CA ALA A 234 -13.44 -1.90 1.67
C ALA A 234 -14.80 -2.54 1.38
N LYS A 235 -15.00 -3.04 0.16
CA LYS A 235 -16.15 -3.88 -0.18
C LYS A 235 -15.80 -5.32 0.12
N SER A 236 -16.57 -5.96 0.98
CA SER A 236 -16.41 -7.38 1.29
C SER A 236 -17.73 -8.13 1.09
N ALA A 237 -17.68 -9.44 1.14
CA ALA A 237 -18.89 -10.29 1.20
C ALA A 237 -19.79 -9.94 2.41
N PHE A 238 -19.27 -9.22 3.38
CA PHE A 238 -19.93 -8.84 4.63
C PHE A 238 -20.46 -7.40 4.65
N GLY A 239 -20.23 -6.65 3.57
CA GLY A 239 -20.71 -5.29 3.42
C GLY A 239 -19.63 -4.34 2.92
N THR A 240 -19.98 -3.09 2.79
CA THR A 240 -19.03 -2.01 2.50
C THR A 240 -18.66 -1.35 3.81
N VAL A 241 -17.36 -1.27 4.10
CA VAL A 241 -16.82 -0.53 5.24
C VAL A 241 -16.31 0.80 4.73
N ASP A 242 -16.84 1.87 5.27
CA ASP A 242 -16.30 3.21 5.10
C ASP A 242 -15.22 3.42 6.16
N VAL A 243 -13.98 3.40 5.72
CA VAL A 243 -12.82 3.56 6.63
C VAL A 243 -12.86 4.89 7.37
N MET A 244 -13.53 5.91 6.84
CA MET A 244 -13.72 7.17 7.57
C MET A 244 -14.62 7.01 8.80
N ARG A 245 -15.69 6.21 8.69
CA ARG A 245 -16.71 6.05 9.73
C ARG A 245 -16.44 4.87 10.63
N ASP A 246 -15.86 3.80 10.09
CA ASP A 246 -15.78 2.49 10.74
C ASP A 246 -14.34 2.03 11.03
N TYR A 247 -13.36 2.93 11.05
CA TYR A 247 -11.96 2.58 11.33
C TYR A 247 -11.81 1.79 12.64
N ALA A 248 -12.64 2.09 13.62
CA ALA A 248 -12.69 1.40 14.91
C ALA A 248 -12.98 -0.11 14.79
N SER A 249 -13.71 -0.54 13.78
CA SER A 249 -14.07 -1.94 13.56
C SER A 249 -12.88 -2.80 13.12
N LEU A 250 -11.88 -2.17 12.50
CA LEU A 250 -10.59 -2.77 12.12
C LEU A 250 -9.55 -2.60 13.23
N PHE A 251 -9.46 -1.41 13.80
CA PHE A 251 -8.39 -1.07 14.72
C PHE A 251 -8.51 -1.78 16.08
N LYS A 252 -9.73 -1.95 16.63
CA LYS A 252 -9.91 -2.67 17.92
C LYS A 252 -9.44 -4.12 17.85
N PRO A 253 -9.84 -4.95 16.87
CA PRO A 253 -9.28 -6.30 16.73
C PRO A 253 -7.76 -6.29 16.51
N ALA A 254 -7.22 -5.32 15.77
CA ALA A 254 -5.77 -5.19 15.57
C ALA A 254 -5.05 -4.98 16.92
N VAL A 255 -5.54 -4.07 17.75
CA VAL A 255 -4.99 -3.88 19.11
C VAL A 255 -5.00 -5.17 19.93
N LEU A 256 -6.12 -5.93 19.88
CA LEU A 256 -6.24 -7.19 20.64
C LEU A 256 -5.37 -8.32 20.09
N ALA A 257 -5.00 -8.28 18.81
CA ALA A 257 -4.12 -9.25 18.17
C ALA A 257 -2.64 -8.81 18.17
N THR A 258 -2.33 -7.63 18.68
CA THR A 258 -0.95 -7.16 18.84
C THR A 258 -0.40 -7.63 20.18
N ARG A 259 0.85 -8.12 20.22
CA ARG A 259 1.56 -8.46 21.45
C ARG A 259 1.74 -7.24 22.35
N PRO A 260 1.88 -7.40 23.67
CA PRO A 260 2.38 -6.34 24.52
C PRO A 260 3.73 -5.81 24.01
N SER A 261 3.87 -4.49 23.94
CA SER A 261 5.01 -3.80 23.31
C SER A 261 5.18 -4.03 21.81
N GLY A 262 4.22 -4.69 21.16
CA GLY A 262 4.15 -4.81 19.71
C GLY A 262 3.67 -3.54 19.04
N ALA A 263 3.77 -3.50 17.73
CA ALA A 263 3.45 -2.32 16.93
C ALA A 263 2.25 -2.52 16.01
N ILE A 264 1.56 -1.42 15.72
CA ILE A 264 0.61 -1.32 14.60
C ILE A 264 1.11 -0.22 13.68
N LEU A 265 1.34 -0.53 12.40
CA LEU A 265 1.46 0.46 11.35
C LEU A 265 0.08 0.63 10.72
N ALA A 266 -0.50 1.79 10.91
CA ALA A 266 -1.83 2.12 10.44
C ALA A 266 -1.77 3.19 9.35
N THR A 267 -2.61 3.10 8.32
CA THR A 267 -2.71 4.11 7.27
C THR A 267 -4.10 4.71 7.17
N ASN A 268 -4.17 5.91 6.64
CA ASN A 268 -5.40 6.54 6.20
C ASN A 268 -5.14 7.38 4.95
N ASN A 269 -5.67 6.93 3.82
CA ASN A 269 -5.50 7.57 2.50
C ASN A 269 -6.64 8.55 2.13
N VAL A 270 -7.40 9.04 3.11
CA VAL A 270 -8.46 10.01 2.89
C VAL A 270 -7.95 11.41 3.22
N ALA A 271 -7.74 12.26 2.22
CA ALA A 271 -7.17 13.60 2.38
C ALA A 271 -7.94 14.49 3.37
N ALA A 272 -9.28 14.34 3.42
CA ALA A 272 -10.14 15.12 4.31
C ALA A 272 -10.03 14.74 5.80
N VAL A 273 -9.42 13.60 6.13
CA VAL A 273 -9.26 13.17 7.53
C VAL A 273 -8.11 13.93 8.18
N ASN A 274 -8.41 14.60 9.29
CA ASN A 274 -7.38 15.21 10.13
C ASN A 274 -6.54 14.13 10.83
N ALA A 275 -5.22 14.27 10.84
CA ALA A 275 -4.31 13.26 11.40
C ALA A 275 -4.48 13.11 12.92
N ASP A 276 -4.62 14.22 13.65
CA ASP A 276 -4.77 14.20 15.12
C ASP A 276 -6.10 13.58 15.54
N ASP A 277 -7.19 13.90 14.85
CA ASP A 277 -8.51 13.31 15.12
C ASP A 277 -8.51 11.80 14.86
N TRP A 278 -7.80 11.36 13.81
CA TRP A 278 -7.64 9.95 13.50
C TRP A 278 -6.80 9.24 14.57
N VAL A 279 -5.68 9.81 14.99
CA VAL A 279 -4.84 9.28 16.09
C VAL A 279 -5.64 9.20 17.37
N ASN A 280 -6.36 10.28 17.74
CA ASN A 280 -7.21 10.32 18.93
C ASN A 280 -8.29 9.24 18.89
N THR A 281 -8.82 8.93 17.72
CA THR A 281 -9.78 7.85 17.53
C THR A 281 -9.12 6.48 17.80
N MET A 282 -7.92 6.24 17.29
CA MET A 282 -7.17 5.00 17.55
C MET A 282 -6.84 4.82 19.03
N VAL A 283 -6.36 5.86 19.72
CA VAL A 283 -6.07 5.82 21.17
C VAL A 283 -7.34 5.50 21.96
N ARG A 284 -8.47 6.14 21.65
CA ARG A 284 -9.75 5.82 22.31
C ARG A 284 -10.21 4.38 22.02
N CYS A 285 -9.94 3.88 20.81
CA CYS A 285 -10.27 2.50 20.46
C CYS A 285 -9.45 1.49 21.28
N ALA A 286 -8.16 1.74 21.49
CA ALA A 286 -7.31 0.89 22.31
C ALA A 286 -7.83 0.86 23.75
N LYS A 287 -8.10 2.01 24.38
CA LYS A 287 -8.67 2.09 25.73
C LYS A 287 -9.97 1.28 25.90
N LYS A 288 -10.85 1.29 24.87
CA LYS A 288 -12.10 0.49 24.90
C LYS A 288 -11.87 -1.02 24.82
N THR A 289 -10.67 -1.48 24.48
CA THR A 289 -10.28 -2.90 24.50
C THR A 289 -9.55 -3.30 25.79
N GLY A 290 -9.38 -2.36 26.73
CA GLY A 290 -8.59 -2.57 27.95
C GLY A 290 -7.08 -2.47 27.73
N ARG A 291 -6.63 -1.99 26.54
CA ARG A 291 -5.21 -1.80 26.18
C ARG A 291 -4.89 -0.31 26.07
N SER A 292 -3.62 0.04 26.15
CA SER A 292 -3.15 1.41 25.92
C SER A 292 -2.22 1.51 24.73
N ILE A 293 -2.11 2.72 24.18
CA ILE A 293 -1.07 3.08 23.20
C ILE A 293 0.00 3.84 23.96
N ARG A 294 1.22 3.27 24.00
CA ARG A 294 2.38 3.85 24.69
C ARG A 294 2.95 5.04 23.93
N SER A 295 3.05 4.92 22.63
CA SER A 295 3.56 5.98 21.77
C SER A 295 2.91 5.94 20.39
N VAL A 296 2.85 7.10 19.76
CA VAL A 296 2.42 7.29 18.37
C VAL A 296 3.48 8.11 17.67
N GLU A 297 3.94 7.64 16.53
CA GLU A 297 4.82 8.33 15.60
C GLU A 297 4.05 8.50 14.28
N ILE A 298 3.83 9.74 13.84
CA ILE A 298 3.34 10.00 12.48
C ILE A 298 4.55 10.03 11.58
N LEU A 299 4.54 9.16 10.56
CA LEU A 299 5.64 9.08 9.61
C LEU A 299 5.52 10.20 8.58
N GLU A 300 6.57 11.01 8.49
CA GLU A 300 6.67 12.05 7.47
C GLU A 300 6.79 11.42 6.07
N PRO A 301 6.08 11.93 5.07
CA PRO A 301 6.19 11.46 3.70
C PRO A 301 7.64 11.52 3.19
N GLU A 302 7.97 10.63 2.26
CA GLU A 302 9.26 10.72 1.55
C GLU A 302 9.31 12.02 0.72
N PRO A 303 10.53 12.57 0.46
CA PRO A 303 10.68 13.86 -0.22
C PRO A 303 10.07 13.97 -1.63
N ASP A 304 9.85 12.84 -2.30
CA ASP A 304 9.15 12.77 -3.59
C ASP A 304 7.61 12.79 -3.46
N PHE A 305 7.10 12.82 -2.23
CA PHE A 305 5.68 13.00 -1.89
C PHE A 305 5.50 14.22 -0.97
N PRO A 306 5.86 15.41 -1.42
CA PRO A 306 5.81 16.62 -0.60
C PRO A 306 4.37 16.95 -0.19
N SER A 307 4.21 17.48 1.02
CA SER A 307 2.95 17.98 1.56
C SER A 307 3.13 19.42 2.03
N PRO A 308 3.03 20.42 1.14
CA PRO A 308 3.32 21.81 1.46
C PRO A 308 2.41 22.41 2.53
N ASP A 309 1.20 21.87 2.66
CA ASP A 309 0.21 22.29 3.66
C ASP A 309 0.25 21.45 4.96
N GLY A 310 1.23 20.54 5.08
CA GLY A 310 1.34 19.61 6.21
C GLY A 310 0.22 18.56 6.27
N ARG A 311 -0.56 18.39 5.19
CA ARG A 311 -1.69 17.45 5.10
C ARG A 311 -1.46 16.41 4.01
N PRO A 312 -0.59 15.43 4.24
CA PRO A 312 -0.31 14.40 3.23
C PRO A 312 -1.59 13.63 2.87
N ALA A 313 -1.71 13.28 1.59
CA ALA A 313 -2.84 12.51 1.10
C ALA A 313 -2.95 11.15 1.84
N THR A 314 -1.81 10.49 2.01
CA THR A 314 -1.69 9.27 2.81
C THR A 314 -1.02 9.58 4.14
N LYS A 315 -1.74 9.34 5.23
CA LYS A 315 -1.24 9.45 6.61
C LYS A 315 -0.82 8.07 7.08
N ILE A 316 0.35 7.98 7.69
CA ILE A 316 0.89 6.73 8.20
C ILE A 316 1.28 6.95 9.66
N ALA A 317 0.76 6.11 10.54
CA ALA A 317 1.06 6.16 11.97
C ALA A 317 1.68 4.83 12.43
N TRP A 318 2.73 4.92 13.22
CA TRP A 318 3.33 3.80 13.93
C TRP A 318 2.95 3.90 15.41
N LEU A 319 2.23 2.90 15.93
CA LEU A 319 1.72 2.89 17.29
C LEU A 319 2.31 1.71 18.06
N ILE A 320 2.79 1.95 19.28
CA ILE A 320 3.21 0.89 20.20
C ILE A 320 2.07 0.58 21.16
N VAL A 321 1.69 -0.69 21.24
CA VAL A 321 0.57 -1.19 22.06
C VAL A 321 1.11 -1.82 23.34
N ASP A 322 0.58 -1.41 24.50
CA ASP A 322 0.89 -2.02 25.81
C ASP A 322 -0.05 -3.15 26.16
#